data_5dbe5f2e638aebe002825a90afae0bce
#
_entry.id   5dbe5f2e638aebe002825a90afae0bce
#
_cell.length_a   1.000
_cell.length_b   1.000
_cell.length_c   1.000
_cell.angle_alpha   90.00
_cell.angle_beta   90.00
_cell.angle_gamma   90.00
#
_symmetry.space_group_name_H-M   'P 1'
#
loop_
_entity.id
_entity.type
_entity.pdbx_description
1 polymer ?
#
loop_
_entity_poly.entity_id
_entity_poly.type
_entity_poly.pdbx_seq_one_letter_code
_entity_poly.pdbx_strand_id
1 'polypeptide(L)'
;MKLWKVLLPLLVLGCSLYGLFLLVSGATLLQGLLCLWLFAEMIVNWNGMSYLTAIKDYRGILCSFLAAIALSFGLGYLLVFILGAPVLEGMLFSITMGYGLMMVWDVVLLYRYFPQSDDSPWTFLRWVDRFLPLAFTGLCTNLGLFSHLVLYWSGPIGVQVKGLFYGAPYYDVPALIAFLSILITSINFVVSVEVNFYPKYRDYYSLFNDGGVVGDIVTAEEEMLAVLNRELRFTALKQLFCTAGVISLAGTLLNLLPLGFNDLMHGYFRTLCVGYGLYAVGNTVLLILLYFTDYLGAVLAAAVFAASTTAFTLLSLLFNTAFYGFGFLAGAALFYLVALFRLDAFTANLPYRVLGQQPIVAETKEHLFTRLGIFLEKQDAKTARQTIRRENRSHE
;
A
#
# COMPACT_ATOMS: atom_id res chain seq x y z
N MET A 1 6.82 16.13 17.65
CA MET A 1 5.87 15.19 17.06
C MET A 1 5.45 14.13 18.08
N LYS A 2 4.13 13.91 18.29
CA LYS A 2 3.64 12.89 19.23
C LYS A 2 3.28 11.60 18.49
N LEU A 3 4.18 11.16 17.58
CA LEU A 3 4.04 9.98 16.72
C LEU A 3 3.56 8.74 17.47
N TRP A 4 4.12 8.49 18.65
CA TRP A 4 3.80 7.32 19.46
C TRP A 4 2.34 7.23 19.90
N LYS A 5 1.67 8.39 20.13
CA LYS A 5 0.23 8.37 20.50
C LYS A 5 -0.68 7.94 19.35
N VAL A 6 -0.23 8.12 18.09
CA VAL A 6 -0.95 7.65 16.89
C VAL A 6 -0.64 6.18 16.61
N LEU A 7 0.63 5.80 16.72
CA LEU A 7 1.09 4.43 16.46
C LEU A 7 0.67 3.43 17.53
N LEU A 8 0.59 3.85 18.79
CA LEU A 8 0.31 2.96 19.91
C LEU A 8 -1.02 2.19 19.77
N PRO A 9 -2.16 2.82 19.43
CA PRO A 9 -3.42 2.09 19.21
C PRO A 9 -3.32 1.08 18.05
N LEU A 10 -2.62 1.42 16.97
CA LEU A 10 -2.41 0.52 15.82
C LEU A 10 -1.54 -0.66 16.20
N LEU A 11 -0.45 -0.42 16.95
CA LEU A 11 0.43 -1.47 17.44
C LEU A 11 -0.31 -2.40 18.40
N VAL A 12 -1.03 -1.84 19.38
CA VAL A 12 -1.77 -2.65 20.36
C VAL A 12 -2.83 -3.50 19.67
N LEU A 13 -3.64 -2.91 18.80
CA LEU A 13 -4.69 -3.65 18.08
C LEU A 13 -4.09 -4.71 17.14
N GLY A 14 -3.14 -4.31 16.29
CA GLY A 14 -2.51 -5.19 15.31
C GLY A 14 -1.75 -6.33 15.97
N CYS A 15 -0.88 -6.02 16.94
CA CYS A 15 -0.11 -7.04 17.66
C CYS A 15 -0.99 -7.96 18.51
N SER A 16 -2.11 -7.47 19.07
CA SER A 16 -3.05 -8.31 19.82
C SER A 16 -3.76 -9.30 18.89
N LEU A 17 -4.26 -8.86 17.75
CA LEU A 17 -4.93 -9.73 16.78
C LEU A 17 -3.95 -10.76 16.19
N TYR A 18 -2.76 -10.31 15.80
CA TYR A 18 -1.74 -11.21 15.27
C TYR A 18 -1.18 -12.15 16.33
N GLY A 19 -0.99 -11.68 17.57
CA GLY A 19 -0.58 -12.50 18.71
C GLY A 19 -1.58 -13.61 19.02
N LEU A 20 -2.89 -13.32 18.99
CA LEU A 20 -3.94 -14.33 19.14
C LEU A 20 -3.86 -15.39 18.05
N PHE A 21 -3.65 -14.97 16.79
CA PHE A 21 -3.43 -15.92 15.69
C PHE A 21 -2.18 -16.79 15.94
N LEU A 22 -1.06 -16.20 16.37
CA LEU A 22 0.17 -16.93 16.64
C LEU A 22 0.03 -17.97 17.77
N LEU A 23 -0.75 -17.67 18.81
CA LEU A 23 -1.03 -18.62 19.90
C LEU A 23 -1.73 -19.89 19.41
N VAL A 24 -2.58 -19.78 18.40
CA VAL A 24 -3.33 -20.92 17.82
C VAL A 24 -2.60 -21.55 16.63
N SER A 25 -1.61 -20.85 16.05
CA SER A 25 -0.97 -21.22 14.80
C SER A 25 -0.07 -22.46 14.87
N GLY A 26 0.31 -22.94 16.07
CA GLY A 26 1.26 -24.04 16.24
C GLY A 26 2.74 -23.64 16.04
N ALA A 27 3.04 -22.34 15.96
CA ALA A 27 4.43 -21.84 15.95
C ALA A 27 5.11 -22.12 17.29
N THR A 28 6.46 -22.31 17.28
CA THR A 28 7.23 -22.34 18.52
C THR A 28 7.24 -20.95 19.17
N LEU A 29 7.45 -20.87 20.49
CA LEU A 29 7.49 -19.59 21.19
C LEU A 29 8.48 -18.61 20.55
N LEU A 30 9.68 -19.09 20.18
CA LEU A 30 10.69 -18.25 19.53
C LEU A 30 10.21 -17.75 18.17
N GLN A 31 9.65 -18.61 17.32
CA GLN A 31 9.09 -18.23 16.02
C GLN A 31 7.96 -17.24 16.18
N GLY A 32 7.04 -17.46 17.13
CA GLY A 32 5.94 -16.57 17.43
C GLY A 32 6.41 -15.18 17.89
N LEU A 33 7.38 -15.12 18.79
CA LEU A 33 7.94 -13.85 19.25
C LEU A 33 8.65 -13.09 18.12
N LEU A 34 9.45 -13.76 17.30
CA LEU A 34 10.12 -13.13 16.15
C LEU A 34 9.09 -12.61 15.11
N CYS A 35 8.08 -13.42 14.79
CA CYS A 35 7.00 -12.98 13.89
C CYS A 35 6.24 -11.77 14.42
N LEU A 36 5.90 -11.78 15.73
CA LEU A 36 5.20 -10.66 16.35
C LEU A 36 6.05 -9.39 16.36
N TRP A 37 7.34 -9.53 16.65
CA TRP A 37 8.30 -8.43 16.66
C TRP A 37 8.46 -7.84 15.26
N LEU A 38 8.70 -8.68 14.25
CA LEU A 38 8.78 -8.27 12.86
C LEU A 38 7.50 -7.55 12.39
N PHE A 39 6.33 -8.06 12.79
CA PHE A 39 5.05 -7.42 12.46
C PHE A 39 4.92 -6.02 13.07
N ALA A 40 5.36 -5.85 14.33
CA ALA A 40 5.39 -4.54 14.98
C ALA A 40 6.34 -3.57 14.26
N GLU A 41 7.54 -4.02 13.89
CA GLU A 41 8.50 -3.22 13.12
C GLU A 41 7.93 -2.81 11.76
N MET A 42 7.24 -3.70 11.07
CA MET A 42 6.60 -3.40 9.78
C MET A 42 5.54 -2.31 9.91
N ILE A 43 4.72 -2.33 10.98
CA ILE A 43 3.73 -1.26 11.24
C ILE A 43 4.45 0.09 11.43
N VAL A 44 5.53 0.13 12.21
CA VAL A 44 6.28 1.38 12.47
C VAL A 44 6.96 1.87 11.20
N ASN A 45 7.65 0.99 10.46
CA ASN A 45 8.35 1.31 9.22
C ASN A 45 7.38 1.83 8.16
N TRP A 46 6.24 1.18 7.95
CA TRP A 46 5.25 1.61 6.97
C TRP A 46 4.70 3.02 7.26
N ASN A 47 4.40 3.28 8.53
CA ASN A 47 4.00 4.63 8.94
C ASN A 47 5.14 5.63 8.80
N GLY A 48 6.37 5.27 9.22
CA GLY A 48 7.55 6.13 9.11
C GLY A 48 7.85 6.52 7.66
N MET A 49 7.87 5.55 6.75
CA MET A 49 8.05 5.78 5.32
C MET A 49 6.99 6.72 4.73
N SER A 50 5.73 6.61 5.18
CA SER A 50 4.67 7.50 4.70
C SER A 50 4.95 8.97 5.03
N TYR A 51 5.46 9.28 6.22
CA TYR A 51 5.88 10.64 6.59
C TYR A 51 7.12 11.10 5.82
N LEU A 52 8.12 10.22 5.66
CA LEU A 52 9.34 10.55 4.91
C LEU A 52 9.03 10.77 3.41
N THR A 53 8.10 10.02 2.85
CA THR A 53 7.59 10.22 1.48
C THR A 53 6.89 11.58 1.34
N ALA A 54 6.11 11.99 2.34
CA ALA A 54 5.43 13.29 2.32
C ALA A 54 6.40 14.48 2.26
N ILE A 55 7.58 14.35 2.87
CA ILE A 55 8.65 15.37 2.78
C ILE A 55 9.63 15.12 1.63
N LYS A 56 9.37 14.09 0.81
CA LYS A 56 10.18 13.68 -0.38
C LYS A 56 11.62 13.28 -0.02
N ASP A 57 11.88 12.77 1.20
CA ASP A 57 13.20 12.22 1.57
C ASP A 57 13.37 10.77 1.08
N TYR A 58 13.32 10.59 -0.23
CA TYR A 58 13.52 9.28 -0.87
C TYR A 58 14.92 8.72 -0.63
N ARG A 59 15.92 9.58 -0.40
CA ARG A 59 17.29 9.13 -0.09
C ARG A 59 17.39 8.48 1.27
N GLY A 60 16.76 9.07 2.29
CA GLY A 60 16.67 8.49 3.62
C GLY A 60 16.03 7.11 3.60
N ILE A 61 14.87 6.99 2.94
CA ILE A 61 14.14 5.71 2.77
C ILE A 61 15.00 4.68 2.04
N LEU A 62 15.66 5.06 0.94
CA LEU A 62 16.49 4.13 0.16
C LEU A 62 17.70 3.65 0.97
N CYS A 63 18.38 4.54 1.68
CA CYS A 63 19.54 4.17 2.49
C CYS A 63 19.16 3.26 3.65
N SER A 64 18.06 3.52 4.37
CA SER A 64 17.57 2.67 5.45
C SER A 64 17.20 1.28 4.95
N PHE A 65 16.52 1.20 3.80
CA PHE A 65 16.15 -0.05 3.17
C PHE A 65 17.34 -0.88 2.68
N LEU A 66 18.32 -0.25 2.02
CA LEU A 66 19.55 -0.95 1.57
C LEU A 66 20.38 -1.44 2.76
N ALA A 67 20.48 -0.66 3.84
CA ALA A 67 21.14 -1.09 5.06
C ALA A 67 20.45 -2.28 5.71
N ALA A 68 19.09 -2.27 5.74
CA ALA A 68 18.29 -3.39 6.24
C ALA A 68 18.53 -4.69 5.44
N ILE A 69 18.51 -4.58 4.11
CA ILE A 69 18.80 -5.71 3.22
C ILE A 69 20.21 -6.26 3.45
N ALA A 70 21.22 -5.39 3.46
CA ALA A 70 22.61 -5.80 3.67
C ALA A 70 22.80 -6.51 5.02
N LEU A 71 22.19 -5.99 6.09
CA LEU A 71 22.20 -6.60 7.41
C LEU A 71 21.47 -7.95 7.41
N SER A 72 20.26 -8.03 6.83
CA SER A 72 19.48 -9.28 6.77
C SER A 72 20.23 -10.39 6.04
N PHE A 73 20.79 -10.10 4.86
CA PHE A 73 21.57 -11.09 4.12
C PHE A 73 22.86 -11.47 4.84
N GLY A 74 23.60 -10.49 5.38
CA GLY A 74 24.86 -10.76 6.11
C GLY A 74 24.63 -11.62 7.36
N LEU A 75 23.63 -11.27 8.18
CA LEU A 75 23.27 -12.06 9.36
C LEU A 75 22.67 -13.42 8.97
N GLY A 76 21.83 -13.50 7.96
CA GLY A 76 21.26 -14.75 7.49
C GLY A 76 22.34 -15.72 7.01
N TYR A 77 23.30 -15.24 6.23
CA TYR A 77 24.45 -16.03 5.82
C TYR A 77 25.30 -16.49 7.02
N LEU A 78 25.62 -15.58 7.94
CA LEU A 78 26.40 -15.88 9.15
C LEU A 78 25.70 -16.94 10.01
N LEU A 79 24.41 -16.76 10.31
CA LEU A 79 23.68 -17.66 11.21
C LEU A 79 23.46 -19.04 10.59
N VAL A 80 23.02 -19.10 9.34
CA VAL A 80 22.62 -20.36 8.70
C VAL A 80 23.84 -21.13 8.20
N PHE A 81 24.77 -20.48 7.48
CA PHE A 81 25.88 -21.19 6.81
C PHE A 81 27.14 -21.27 7.65
N ILE A 82 27.42 -20.31 8.54
CA ILE A 82 28.64 -20.33 9.36
C ILE A 82 28.37 -20.94 10.74
N LEU A 83 27.30 -20.51 11.42
CA LEU A 83 26.97 -20.95 12.77
C LEU A 83 26.07 -22.20 12.79
N GLY A 84 25.53 -22.64 11.63
CA GLY A 84 24.70 -23.84 11.54
C GLY A 84 23.35 -23.73 12.25
N ALA A 85 22.82 -22.52 12.43
CA ALA A 85 21.50 -22.31 13.01
C ALA A 85 20.41 -22.93 12.13
N PRO A 86 19.26 -23.35 12.70
CA PRO A 86 18.13 -23.80 11.91
C PRO A 86 17.71 -22.72 10.90
N VAL A 87 17.49 -23.13 9.65
CA VAL A 87 17.28 -22.18 8.52
C VAL A 87 16.12 -21.23 8.79
N LEU A 88 15.00 -21.74 9.29
CA LEU A 88 13.79 -20.92 9.53
C LEU A 88 14.05 -19.85 10.60
N GLU A 89 14.58 -20.25 11.75
CA GLU A 89 14.84 -19.33 12.87
C GLU A 89 15.97 -18.35 12.54
N GLY A 90 17.02 -18.81 11.88
CA GLY A 90 18.13 -17.96 11.46
C GLY A 90 17.70 -16.90 10.44
N MET A 91 16.91 -17.29 9.44
CA MET A 91 16.37 -16.35 8.45
C MET A 91 15.38 -15.39 9.08
N LEU A 92 14.45 -15.87 9.91
CA LEU A 92 13.45 -15.03 10.57
C LEU A 92 14.12 -14.00 11.49
N PHE A 93 15.12 -14.42 12.27
CA PHE A 93 15.89 -13.52 13.12
C PHE A 93 16.66 -12.48 12.31
N SER A 94 17.32 -12.88 11.22
CA SER A 94 18.09 -11.96 10.38
C SER A 94 17.22 -10.90 9.72
N ILE A 95 16.03 -11.28 9.23
CA ILE A 95 15.06 -10.35 8.65
C ILE A 95 14.55 -9.38 9.73
N THR A 96 14.20 -9.86 10.91
CA THR A 96 13.78 -9.04 12.04
C THR A 96 14.86 -8.01 12.40
N MET A 97 16.12 -8.41 12.50
CA MET A 97 17.22 -7.47 12.78
C MET A 97 17.39 -6.41 11.68
N GLY A 98 17.22 -6.79 10.42
CA GLY A 98 17.28 -5.83 9.30
C GLY A 98 16.16 -4.81 9.34
N TYR A 99 14.91 -5.24 9.50
CA TYR A 99 13.77 -4.34 9.63
C TYR A 99 13.82 -3.49 10.91
N GLY A 100 14.38 -4.03 11.99
CA GLY A 100 14.68 -3.28 13.21
C GLY A 100 15.68 -2.16 12.99
N LEU A 101 16.75 -2.40 12.22
CA LEU A 101 17.69 -1.36 11.81
C LEU A 101 17.00 -0.25 10.99
N MET A 102 16.16 -0.64 10.02
CA MET A 102 15.36 0.29 9.22
C MET A 102 14.46 1.14 10.11
N MET A 103 13.75 0.50 11.06
CA MET A 103 12.87 1.17 12.01
C MET A 103 13.61 2.25 12.82
N VAL A 104 14.77 1.90 13.38
CA VAL A 104 15.58 2.85 14.14
C VAL A 104 16.02 4.01 13.26
N TRP A 105 16.49 3.73 12.05
CA TRP A 105 16.93 4.76 11.10
C TRP A 105 15.80 5.72 10.73
N ASP A 106 14.64 5.18 10.33
CA ASP A 106 13.48 5.98 9.93
C ASP A 106 12.94 6.81 11.11
N VAL A 107 12.90 6.25 12.32
CA VAL A 107 12.51 6.99 13.54
C VAL A 107 13.49 8.14 13.82
N VAL A 108 14.80 7.92 13.70
CA VAL A 108 15.81 8.99 13.86
C VAL A 108 15.60 10.11 12.83
N LEU A 109 15.37 9.78 11.57
CA LEU A 109 15.06 10.78 10.53
C LEU A 109 13.78 11.56 10.87
N LEU A 110 12.72 10.88 11.32
CA LEU A 110 11.47 11.54 11.71
C LEU A 110 11.67 12.53 12.86
N TYR A 111 12.43 12.17 13.90
CA TYR A 111 12.74 13.09 14.99
C TYR A 111 13.58 14.27 14.53
N ARG A 112 14.42 14.10 13.52
CA ARG A 112 15.23 15.18 12.94
C ARG A 112 14.38 16.16 12.13
N TYR A 113 13.42 15.65 11.34
CA TYR A 113 12.61 16.50 10.46
C TYR A 113 11.38 17.09 11.15
N PHE A 114 10.82 16.39 12.14
CA PHE A 114 9.60 16.81 12.82
C PHE A 114 9.87 17.08 14.30
N PRO A 115 10.13 18.33 14.68
CA PRO A 115 10.32 18.71 16.07
C PRO A 115 9.03 18.45 16.88
N GLN A 116 9.17 18.40 18.20
CA GLN A 116 8.03 18.23 19.10
C GLN A 116 7.07 19.42 18.95
N SER A 117 5.77 19.12 18.87
CA SER A 117 4.68 20.11 18.85
C SER A 117 3.91 20.06 20.17
N ASP A 118 3.42 21.21 20.59
CA ASP A 118 2.53 21.36 21.79
C ASP A 118 1.06 21.04 21.45
N ASP A 119 0.73 20.85 20.17
CA ASP A 119 -0.63 20.55 19.72
C ASP A 119 -1.15 19.24 20.31
N SER A 120 -2.50 19.13 20.44
CA SER A 120 -3.15 17.92 20.88
C SER A 120 -2.79 16.74 19.97
N PRO A 121 -2.39 15.58 20.54
CA PRO A 121 -2.08 14.41 19.73
C PRO A 121 -3.30 13.79 19.04
N TRP A 122 -4.53 14.16 19.43
CA TRP A 122 -5.77 13.59 18.94
C TRP A 122 -6.37 14.34 17.74
N THR A 123 -5.78 15.46 17.35
CA THR A 123 -6.24 16.29 16.23
C THR A 123 -6.31 15.49 14.91
N PHE A 124 -5.48 14.45 14.73
CA PHE A 124 -5.51 13.60 13.53
C PHE A 124 -6.82 12.83 13.36
N LEU A 125 -7.58 12.55 14.44
CA LEU A 125 -8.84 11.82 14.36
C LEU A 125 -9.88 12.56 13.51
N ARG A 126 -9.81 13.89 13.45
CA ARG A 126 -10.65 14.70 12.56
C ARG A 126 -10.40 14.40 11.08
N TRP A 127 -9.16 14.06 10.73
CA TRP A 127 -8.77 13.71 9.37
C TRP A 127 -9.20 12.28 9.00
N VAL A 128 -9.31 11.38 9.97
CA VAL A 128 -9.80 10.02 9.74
C VAL A 128 -11.22 10.03 9.15
N ASP A 129 -12.12 10.82 9.72
CA ASP A 129 -13.49 10.96 9.20
C ASP A 129 -13.52 11.46 7.76
N ARG A 130 -12.65 12.42 7.42
CA ARG A 130 -12.58 13.01 6.09
C ARG A 130 -12.01 12.05 5.05
N PHE A 131 -11.00 11.24 5.43
CA PHE A 131 -10.28 10.35 4.52
C PHE A 131 -10.63 8.87 4.67
N LEU A 132 -11.75 8.57 5.34
CA LEU A 132 -12.23 7.19 5.48
C LEU A 132 -12.41 6.47 4.13
N PRO A 133 -12.94 7.11 3.06
CA PRO A 133 -13.02 6.47 1.74
C PRO A 133 -11.65 6.07 1.20
N LEU A 134 -10.58 6.84 1.48
CA LEU A 134 -9.22 6.50 1.08
C LEU A 134 -8.71 5.24 1.78
N ALA A 135 -9.03 5.07 3.07
CA ALA A 135 -8.70 3.86 3.82
C ALA A 135 -9.41 2.63 3.23
N PHE A 136 -10.70 2.76 2.87
CA PHE A 136 -11.44 1.69 2.18
C PHE A 136 -10.88 1.39 0.79
N THR A 137 -10.47 2.40 0.03
CA THR A 137 -9.80 2.19 -1.26
C THR A 137 -8.54 1.34 -1.08
N GLY A 138 -7.68 1.69 -0.11
CA GLY A 138 -6.47 0.92 0.19
C GLY A 138 -6.78 -0.51 0.64
N LEU A 139 -7.76 -0.69 1.53
CA LEU A 139 -8.19 -2.02 1.98
C LEU A 139 -8.67 -2.89 0.81
N CYS A 140 -9.58 -2.37 -0.02
CA CYS A 140 -10.13 -3.11 -1.16
C CYS A 140 -9.04 -3.41 -2.22
N THR A 141 -8.13 -2.46 -2.49
CA THR A 141 -7.01 -2.69 -3.41
C THR A 141 -6.11 -3.81 -2.92
N ASN A 142 -5.76 -3.84 -1.62
CA ASN A 142 -4.96 -4.92 -1.04
C ASN A 142 -5.72 -6.26 -1.03
N LEU A 143 -7.01 -6.27 -0.69
CA LEU A 143 -7.83 -7.48 -0.79
C LEU A 143 -7.85 -8.02 -2.23
N GLY A 144 -8.05 -7.17 -3.23
CA GLY A 144 -8.00 -7.59 -4.63
C GLY A 144 -6.63 -8.14 -5.03
N LEU A 145 -5.54 -7.54 -4.53
CA LEU A 145 -4.18 -7.94 -4.86
C LEU A 145 -3.76 -9.27 -4.23
N PHE A 146 -4.22 -9.58 -3.01
CA PHE A 146 -3.75 -10.74 -2.24
C PHE A 146 -4.78 -11.86 -2.08
N SER A 147 -6.07 -11.61 -2.34
CA SER A 147 -7.12 -12.62 -2.14
C SER A 147 -6.87 -13.92 -2.92
N HIS A 148 -6.36 -13.82 -4.15
CA HIS A 148 -6.10 -15.00 -4.97
C HIS A 148 -5.00 -15.91 -4.36
N LEU A 149 -3.97 -15.34 -3.72
CA LEU A 149 -2.94 -16.11 -3.02
C LEU A 149 -3.56 -16.89 -1.85
N VAL A 150 -4.27 -16.17 -0.97
CA VAL A 150 -4.88 -16.74 0.24
C VAL A 150 -5.90 -17.83 -0.12
N LEU A 151 -6.69 -17.65 -1.18
CA LEU A 151 -7.68 -18.64 -1.62
C LEU A 151 -7.00 -19.91 -2.14
N TYR A 152 -5.90 -19.81 -2.88
CA TYR A 152 -5.18 -20.98 -3.36
C TYR A 152 -4.42 -21.72 -2.26
N TRP A 153 -4.07 -21.07 -1.14
CA TRP A 153 -3.52 -21.78 0.04
C TRP A 153 -4.51 -22.78 0.63
N SER A 154 -5.81 -22.49 0.51
CA SER A 154 -6.88 -23.41 0.95
C SER A 154 -7.33 -24.39 -0.15
N GLY A 155 -6.76 -24.28 -1.36
CA GLY A 155 -7.09 -25.09 -2.52
C GLY A 155 -6.23 -26.35 -2.66
N PRO A 156 -6.40 -27.08 -3.77
CA PRO A 156 -5.72 -28.35 -4.03
C PRO A 156 -4.18 -28.25 -4.13
N ILE A 157 -3.65 -27.06 -4.44
CA ILE A 157 -2.19 -26.80 -4.51
C ILE A 157 -1.61 -26.25 -3.21
N GLY A 158 -2.49 -26.01 -2.22
CA GLY A 158 -2.09 -25.53 -0.90
C GLY A 158 -1.36 -26.61 -0.13
N VAL A 159 -0.29 -26.22 0.54
CA VAL A 159 0.54 -27.09 1.39
C VAL A 159 0.54 -26.50 2.79
N GLN A 160 0.24 -27.33 3.77
CA GLN A 160 0.44 -26.94 5.17
C GLN A 160 1.92 -26.93 5.51
N VAL A 161 2.44 -25.78 5.83
CA VAL A 161 3.85 -25.61 6.22
C VAL A 161 4.03 -26.02 7.68
N LYS A 162 3.20 -25.44 8.57
CA LYS A 162 3.20 -25.75 10.00
C LYS A 162 1.94 -25.19 10.66
N GLY A 163 1.19 -26.02 11.38
CA GLY A 163 0.00 -25.57 12.09
C GLY A 163 -1.01 -24.84 11.19
N LEU A 164 -1.29 -23.59 11.46
CA LEU A 164 -2.18 -22.77 10.64
C LEU A 164 -1.47 -22.02 9.49
N PHE A 165 -0.17 -22.21 9.31
CA PHE A 165 0.55 -21.63 8.18
C PHE A 165 0.43 -22.51 6.96
N TYR A 166 -0.21 -21.99 5.93
CA TYR A 166 -0.38 -22.59 4.62
C TYR A 166 0.33 -21.73 3.57
N GLY A 167 0.71 -22.35 2.49
CA GLY A 167 1.28 -21.69 1.32
C GLY A 167 1.03 -22.53 0.08
N ALA A 168 1.21 -21.95 -1.08
CA ALA A 168 1.13 -22.64 -2.37
C ALA A 168 2.40 -22.36 -3.18
N PRO A 169 3.57 -22.97 -2.87
CA PRO A 169 4.86 -22.61 -3.47
C PRO A 169 4.84 -22.64 -5.00
N TYR A 170 4.11 -23.59 -5.60
CA TYR A 170 3.96 -23.69 -7.06
C TYR A 170 3.24 -22.47 -7.67
N TYR A 171 2.48 -21.72 -6.87
CA TYR A 171 1.78 -20.52 -7.29
C TYR A 171 2.42 -19.23 -6.73
N ASP A 172 2.81 -19.25 -5.46
CA ASP A 172 3.32 -18.06 -4.74
C ASP A 172 4.65 -17.59 -5.33
N VAL A 173 5.55 -18.52 -5.70
CA VAL A 173 6.86 -18.16 -6.29
C VAL A 173 6.69 -17.51 -7.68
N PRO A 174 5.95 -18.09 -8.63
CA PRO A 174 5.61 -17.40 -9.88
C PRO A 174 4.92 -16.05 -9.67
N ALA A 175 4.00 -15.95 -8.70
CA ALA A 175 3.29 -14.72 -8.40
C ALA A 175 4.24 -13.61 -7.91
N LEU A 176 5.16 -13.93 -7.00
CA LEU A 176 6.15 -12.99 -6.50
C LEU A 176 7.04 -12.44 -7.63
N ILE A 177 7.54 -13.32 -8.51
CA ILE A 177 8.41 -12.91 -9.61
C ILE A 177 7.63 -12.10 -10.64
N ALA A 178 6.39 -12.52 -10.96
CA ALA A 178 5.52 -11.78 -11.88
C ALA A 178 5.18 -10.38 -11.33
N PHE A 179 4.96 -10.25 -10.02
CA PHE A 179 4.72 -8.97 -9.37
C PHE A 179 5.88 -7.98 -9.57
N LEU A 180 7.12 -8.44 -9.61
CA LEU A 180 8.27 -7.56 -9.85
C LEU A 180 8.22 -6.86 -11.22
N SER A 181 7.49 -7.41 -12.19
CA SER A 181 7.34 -6.79 -13.52
C SER A 181 6.64 -5.43 -13.50
N ILE A 182 5.88 -5.11 -12.42
CA ILE A 182 5.19 -3.82 -12.29
C ILE A 182 6.09 -2.68 -11.81
N LEU A 183 7.30 -2.96 -11.35
CA LEU A 183 8.24 -1.93 -10.85
C LEU A 183 8.48 -0.83 -11.89
N ILE A 184 8.53 -1.18 -13.17
CA ILE A 184 8.69 -0.21 -14.28
C ILE A 184 7.53 0.78 -14.30
N THR A 185 6.29 0.30 -14.18
CA THR A 185 5.12 1.18 -14.12
C THR A 185 5.11 2.03 -12.86
N SER A 186 5.48 1.47 -11.71
CA SER A 186 5.54 2.22 -10.46
C SER A 186 6.54 3.37 -10.53
N ILE A 187 7.74 3.13 -11.08
CA ILE A 187 8.75 4.19 -11.28
C ILE A 187 8.27 5.21 -12.31
N ASN A 188 7.72 4.74 -13.45
CA ASN A 188 7.22 5.63 -14.49
C ASN A 188 6.08 6.51 -14.00
N PHE A 189 5.21 5.99 -13.12
CA PHE A 189 4.10 6.76 -12.54
C PHE A 189 4.59 8.01 -11.82
N VAL A 190 5.61 7.89 -10.97
CA VAL A 190 6.18 9.04 -10.26
C VAL A 190 6.67 10.10 -11.24
N VAL A 191 7.39 9.70 -12.30
CA VAL A 191 7.89 10.65 -13.31
C VAL A 191 6.74 11.25 -14.12
N SER A 192 5.83 10.44 -14.63
CA SER A 192 4.71 10.90 -15.46
C SER A 192 3.77 11.83 -14.70
N VAL A 193 3.45 11.51 -13.46
CA VAL A 193 2.49 12.29 -12.67
C VAL A 193 3.15 13.50 -12.03
N GLU A 194 4.26 13.34 -11.33
CA GLU A 194 4.87 14.47 -10.61
C GLU A 194 5.56 15.48 -11.52
N VAL A 195 6.18 15.02 -12.62
CA VAL A 195 6.96 15.90 -13.49
C VAL A 195 6.13 16.47 -14.64
N ASN A 196 5.28 15.65 -15.26
CA ASN A 196 4.55 16.05 -16.47
C ASN A 196 3.12 16.50 -16.20
N PHE A 197 2.36 15.72 -15.40
CA PHE A 197 0.93 16.00 -15.17
C PHE A 197 0.69 17.04 -14.08
N TYR A 198 1.35 16.92 -12.93
CA TYR A 198 1.09 17.79 -11.78
C TYR A 198 1.25 19.29 -12.05
N PRO A 199 2.23 19.78 -12.83
CA PRO A 199 2.30 21.20 -13.16
C PRO A 199 1.04 21.70 -13.89
N LYS A 200 0.55 20.95 -14.89
CA LYS A 200 -0.66 21.30 -15.64
C LYS A 200 -1.92 21.22 -14.78
N TYR A 201 -2.00 20.21 -13.91
CA TYR A 201 -3.05 20.08 -12.90
C TYR A 201 -3.09 21.30 -11.97
N ARG A 202 -1.93 21.71 -11.45
CA ARG A 202 -1.82 22.88 -10.57
C ARG A 202 -2.21 24.16 -11.30
N ASP A 203 -1.74 24.36 -12.52
CA ASP A 203 -2.04 25.55 -13.34
C ASP A 203 -3.56 25.64 -13.58
N TYR A 204 -4.23 24.54 -13.94
CA TYR A 204 -5.68 24.50 -14.10
C TYR A 204 -6.43 24.88 -12.80
N TYR A 205 -6.07 24.27 -11.67
CA TYR A 205 -6.76 24.53 -10.40
C TYR A 205 -6.46 25.93 -9.84
N SER A 206 -5.28 26.51 -10.13
CA SER A 206 -4.97 27.88 -9.70
C SER A 206 -5.87 28.92 -10.35
N LEU A 207 -6.29 28.71 -11.60
CA LEU A 207 -7.23 29.61 -12.30
C LEU A 207 -8.59 29.73 -11.61
N PHE A 208 -9.07 28.66 -10.96
CA PHE A 208 -10.30 28.74 -10.16
C PHE A 208 -10.11 29.53 -8.86
N ASN A 209 -8.93 29.45 -8.24
CA ASN A 209 -8.65 30.11 -6.96
C ASN A 209 -8.27 31.59 -7.15
N ASP A 210 -7.59 31.91 -8.24
CA ASP A 210 -7.02 33.24 -8.51
C ASP A 210 -7.90 34.11 -9.43
N GLY A 211 -9.11 33.61 -9.78
CA GLY A 211 -10.07 34.37 -10.57
C GLY A 211 -9.75 34.44 -12.05
N GLY A 212 -9.34 33.31 -12.66
CA GLY A 212 -9.08 33.19 -14.09
C GLY A 212 -10.29 33.45 -14.99
N VAL A 213 -10.04 33.91 -16.21
CA VAL A 213 -11.07 34.08 -17.24
C VAL A 213 -11.55 32.70 -17.74
N VAL A 214 -12.82 32.54 -18.07
CA VAL A 214 -13.39 31.26 -18.52
C VAL A 214 -12.64 30.68 -19.71
N GLY A 215 -12.18 31.50 -20.66
CA GLY A 215 -11.38 31.06 -21.79
C GLY A 215 -10.04 30.41 -21.37
N ASP A 216 -9.36 31.00 -20.38
CA ASP A 216 -8.09 30.47 -19.87
C ASP A 216 -8.30 29.14 -19.14
N ILE A 217 -9.43 29.02 -18.41
CA ILE A 217 -9.80 27.77 -17.70
C ILE A 217 -10.02 26.63 -18.71
N VAL A 218 -10.77 26.89 -19.80
CA VAL A 218 -11.02 25.88 -20.84
C VAL A 218 -9.70 25.45 -21.52
N THR A 219 -8.84 26.41 -21.88
CA THR A 219 -7.54 26.12 -22.50
C THR A 219 -6.66 25.30 -21.56
N ALA A 220 -6.58 25.66 -20.27
CA ALA A 220 -5.80 24.92 -19.29
C ALA A 220 -6.35 23.51 -19.04
N GLU A 221 -7.68 23.32 -19.06
CA GLU A 221 -8.33 22.01 -19.00
C GLU A 221 -7.93 21.12 -20.17
N GLU A 222 -8.03 21.61 -21.39
CA GLU A 222 -7.66 20.88 -22.61
C GLU A 222 -6.17 20.47 -22.59
N GLU A 223 -5.28 21.39 -22.21
CA GLU A 223 -3.87 21.09 -22.08
C GLU A 223 -3.59 20.02 -20.99
N MET A 224 -4.22 20.13 -19.83
CA MET A 224 -4.07 19.17 -18.74
C MET A 224 -4.57 17.79 -19.15
N LEU A 225 -5.76 17.69 -19.76
CA LEU A 225 -6.33 16.41 -20.22
C LEU A 225 -5.52 15.80 -21.38
N ALA A 226 -4.98 16.62 -22.29
CA ALA A 226 -4.09 16.14 -23.34
C ALA A 226 -2.81 15.51 -22.76
N VAL A 227 -2.19 16.16 -21.77
CA VAL A 227 -1.03 15.60 -21.06
C VAL A 227 -1.40 14.33 -20.32
N LEU A 228 -2.52 14.31 -19.58
CA LEU A 228 -3.00 13.13 -18.87
C LEU A 228 -3.18 11.93 -19.80
N ASN A 229 -3.90 12.10 -20.89
CA ASN A 229 -4.15 11.04 -21.88
C ASN A 229 -2.85 10.52 -22.49
N ARG A 230 -1.92 11.42 -22.81
CA ARG A 230 -0.60 11.04 -23.31
C ARG A 230 0.19 10.21 -22.30
N GLU A 231 0.26 10.65 -21.05
CA GLU A 231 1.04 9.96 -20.01
C GLU A 231 0.43 8.60 -19.63
N LEU A 232 -0.90 8.51 -19.55
CA LEU A 232 -1.59 7.23 -19.32
C LEU A 232 -1.33 6.24 -20.46
N ARG A 233 -1.42 6.71 -21.72
CA ARG A 233 -1.14 5.89 -22.89
C ARG A 233 0.32 5.40 -22.90
N PHE A 234 1.27 6.27 -22.60
CA PHE A 234 2.69 5.88 -22.55
C PHE A 234 2.96 4.90 -21.39
N THR A 235 2.33 5.09 -20.24
CA THR A 235 2.45 4.16 -19.11
C THR A 235 1.91 2.79 -19.48
N ALA A 236 0.73 2.72 -20.09
CA ALA A 236 0.14 1.46 -20.56
C ALA A 236 1.01 0.76 -21.60
N LEU A 237 1.54 1.50 -22.58
CA LEU A 237 2.44 0.94 -23.61
C LEU A 237 3.74 0.43 -22.98
N LYS A 238 4.38 1.19 -22.10
CA LYS A 238 5.62 0.75 -21.42
C LYS A 238 5.38 -0.52 -20.61
N GLN A 239 4.26 -0.61 -19.87
CA GLN A 239 3.93 -1.83 -19.14
C GLN A 239 3.65 -3.00 -20.08
N LEU A 240 2.95 -2.79 -21.18
CA LEU A 240 2.71 -3.82 -22.20
C LEU A 240 4.03 -4.39 -22.75
N PHE A 241 4.96 -3.51 -23.15
CA PHE A 241 6.28 -3.92 -23.65
C PHE A 241 7.10 -4.64 -22.57
N CYS A 242 7.06 -4.14 -21.32
CA CYS A 242 7.72 -4.81 -20.21
C CYS A 242 7.15 -6.21 -19.99
N THR A 243 5.82 -6.34 -19.91
CA THR A 243 5.13 -7.62 -19.71
C THR A 243 5.46 -8.60 -20.85
N ALA A 244 5.40 -8.15 -22.10
CA ALA A 244 5.74 -8.98 -23.26
C ALA A 244 7.22 -9.43 -23.20
N GLY A 245 8.14 -8.51 -22.90
CA GLY A 245 9.57 -8.80 -22.74
C GLY A 245 9.85 -9.81 -21.63
N VAL A 246 9.26 -9.62 -20.47
CA VAL A 246 9.42 -10.52 -19.31
C VAL A 246 8.85 -11.92 -19.63
N ILE A 247 7.69 -12.02 -20.26
CA ILE A 247 7.10 -13.29 -20.70
C ILE A 247 7.98 -13.99 -21.75
N SER A 248 8.52 -13.24 -22.70
CA SER A 248 9.39 -13.79 -23.75
C SER A 248 10.70 -14.33 -23.20
N LEU A 249 11.26 -13.69 -22.18
CA LEU A 249 12.50 -14.10 -21.53
C LEU A 249 12.27 -15.12 -20.40
N ALA A 250 11.03 -15.40 -20.03
CA ALA A 250 10.68 -16.22 -18.88
C ALA A 250 11.36 -17.59 -18.89
N GLY A 251 11.33 -18.29 -20.04
CA GLY A 251 11.94 -19.63 -20.14
C GLY A 251 13.44 -19.62 -19.83
N THR A 252 14.16 -18.60 -20.31
CA THR A 252 15.60 -18.49 -20.03
C THR A 252 15.89 -18.01 -18.62
N LEU A 253 15.20 -16.95 -18.16
CA LEU A 253 15.47 -16.34 -16.85
C LEU A 253 15.07 -17.25 -15.69
N LEU A 254 13.91 -17.88 -15.75
CA LEU A 254 13.39 -18.69 -14.66
C LEU A 254 14.13 -20.03 -14.52
N ASN A 255 14.60 -20.60 -15.64
CA ASN A 255 15.41 -21.82 -15.61
C ASN A 255 16.82 -21.60 -15.09
N LEU A 256 17.34 -20.36 -15.10
CA LEU A 256 18.60 -20.00 -14.45
C LEU A 256 18.48 -19.91 -12.92
N LEU A 257 17.28 -19.71 -12.41
CA LEU A 257 17.05 -19.65 -10.97
C LEU A 257 16.89 -21.07 -10.41
N PRO A 258 17.54 -21.44 -9.30
CA PRO A 258 17.43 -22.78 -8.69
C PRO A 258 16.10 -22.94 -7.91
N LEU A 259 14.99 -22.56 -8.52
CA LEU A 259 13.65 -22.53 -7.89
C LEU A 259 12.77 -23.71 -8.32
N GLY A 260 13.28 -24.62 -9.17
CA GLY A 260 12.55 -25.81 -9.61
C GLY A 260 11.30 -25.52 -10.46
N PHE A 261 11.36 -24.54 -11.34
CA PHE A 261 10.24 -24.20 -12.24
C PHE A 261 9.85 -25.38 -13.13
N ASN A 262 8.56 -25.69 -13.15
CA ASN A 262 7.94 -26.64 -14.04
C ASN A 262 6.99 -25.96 -15.02
N ASP A 263 6.44 -26.70 -15.98
CA ASP A 263 5.56 -26.14 -17.03
C ASP A 263 4.29 -25.45 -16.44
N LEU A 264 3.78 -25.98 -15.33
CA LEU A 264 2.63 -25.39 -14.64
C LEU A 264 2.99 -24.01 -14.04
N MET A 265 4.13 -23.92 -13.38
CA MET A 265 4.64 -22.66 -12.81
C MET A 265 4.93 -21.62 -13.90
N HIS A 266 5.45 -22.05 -15.07
CA HIS A 266 5.61 -21.18 -16.23
C HIS A 266 4.27 -20.66 -16.76
N GLY A 267 3.22 -21.52 -16.75
CA GLY A 267 1.86 -21.14 -17.10
C GLY A 267 1.32 -20.05 -16.16
N TYR A 268 1.42 -20.28 -14.85
CA TYR A 268 1.02 -19.30 -13.84
C TYR A 268 1.77 -17.97 -13.98
N PHE A 269 3.09 -18.04 -14.14
CA PHE A 269 3.92 -16.86 -14.29
C PHE A 269 3.46 -15.99 -15.47
N ARG A 270 3.24 -16.59 -16.66
CA ARG A 270 2.79 -15.84 -17.86
C ARG A 270 1.42 -15.18 -17.64
N THR A 271 0.46 -15.93 -17.08
CA THR A 271 -0.88 -15.42 -16.79
C THR A 271 -0.83 -14.29 -15.76
N LEU A 272 -0.04 -14.45 -14.70
CA LEU A 272 0.10 -13.46 -13.66
C LEU A 272 0.87 -12.21 -14.11
N CYS A 273 1.86 -12.32 -14.99
CA CYS A 273 2.51 -11.15 -15.59
C CYS A 273 1.51 -10.25 -16.32
N VAL A 274 0.58 -10.83 -17.07
CA VAL A 274 -0.49 -10.06 -17.74
C VAL A 274 -1.45 -9.47 -16.69
N GLY A 275 -1.86 -10.27 -15.69
CA GLY A 275 -2.75 -9.81 -14.62
C GLY A 275 -2.15 -8.66 -13.82
N TYR A 276 -0.91 -8.78 -13.38
CA TYR A 276 -0.21 -7.70 -12.67
C TYR A 276 0.03 -6.48 -13.56
N GLY A 277 0.32 -6.67 -14.85
CA GLY A 277 0.43 -5.57 -15.80
C GLY A 277 -0.87 -4.75 -15.91
N LEU A 278 -2.02 -5.42 -16.03
CA LEU A 278 -3.33 -4.76 -16.02
C LEU A 278 -3.63 -4.08 -14.68
N TYR A 279 -3.32 -4.76 -13.57
CA TYR A 279 -3.42 -4.17 -12.24
C TYR A 279 -2.60 -2.88 -12.13
N ALA A 280 -1.34 -2.88 -12.57
CA ALA A 280 -0.45 -1.73 -12.45
C ALA A 280 -0.99 -0.50 -13.22
N VAL A 281 -1.49 -0.72 -14.44
CA VAL A 281 -2.11 0.37 -15.24
C VAL A 281 -3.43 0.81 -14.59
N GLY A 282 -4.27 -0.13 -14.15
CA GLY A 282 -5.51 0.17 -13.42
C GLY A 282 -5.27 0.96 -12.13
N ASN A 283 -4.25 0.59 -11.36
CA ASN A 283 -3.84 1.31 -10.16
C ASN A 283 -3.32 2.72 -10.47
N THR A 284 -2.63 2.91 -11.60
CA THR A 284 -2.25 4.24 -12.08
C THR A 284 -3.48 5.12 -12.33
N VAL A 285 -4.50 4.57 -12.99
CA VAL A 285 -5.77 5.28 -13.23
C VAL A 285 -6.49 5.59 -11.90
N LEU A 286 -6.52 4.64 -10.96
CA LEU A 286 -7.08 4.84 -9.63
C LEU A 286 -6.39 5.99 -8.88
N LEU A 287 -5.06 6.06 -8.94
CA LEU A 287 -4.30 7.14 -8.30
C LEU A 287 -4.62 8.50 -8.94
N ILE A 288 -4.85 8.56 -10.25
CA ILE A 288 -5.31 9.79 -10.92
C ILE A 288 -6.71 10.20 -10.44
N LEU A 289 -7.65 9.26 -10.25
CA LEU A 289 -8.95 9.56 -9.63
C LEU A 289 -8.78 10.18 -8.24
N LEU A 290 -7.82 9.70 -7.45
CA LEU A 290 -7.48 10.28 -6.15
C LEU A 290 -6.87 11.69 -6.26
N TYR A 291 -6.08 11.96 -7.28
CA TYR A 291 -5.59 13.33 -7.59
C TYR A 291 -6.75 14.29 -7.85
N PHE A 292 -7.76 13.84 -8.59
CA PHE A 292 -8.99 14.60 -8.83
C PHE A 292 -9.96 14.60 -7.63
N THR A 293 -9.58 14.01 -6.50
CA THR A 293 -10.41 13.89 -5.28
C THR A 293 -11.73 13.12 -5.47
N ASP A 294 -11.82 12.29 -6.52
CA ASP A 294 -12.96 11.38 -6.71
C ASP A 294 -12.86 10.15 -5.82
N TYR A 295 -12.97 10.35 -4.51
CA TYR A 295 -12.83 9.27 -3.52
C TYR A 295 -13.87 8.17 -3.71
N LEU A 296 -15.12 8.52 -4.05
CA LEU A 296 -16.18 7.53 -4.26
C LEU A 296 -15.93 6.67 -5.51
N GLY A 297 -15.44 7.29 -6.59
CA GLY A 297 -15.05 6.57 -7.79
C GLY A 297 -13.88 5.63 -7.54
N ALA A 298 -12.89 6.08 -6.75
CA ALA A 298 -11.75 5.25 -6.35
C ALA A 298 -12.17 4.05 -5.48
N VAL A 299 -13.05 4.26 -4.48
CA VAL A 299 -13.62 3.19 -3.66
C VAL A 299 -14.38 2.18 -4.53
N LEU A 300 -15.21 2.66 -5.46
CA LEU A 300 -15.97 1.78 -6.35
C LEU A 300 -15.04 0.90 -7.19
N ALA A 301 -14.04 1.49 -7.84
CA ALA A 301 -13.08 0.74 -8.65
C ALA A 301 -12.31 -0.30 -7.82
N ALA A 302 -11.83 0.08 -6.63
CA ALA A 302 -11.13 -0.82 -5.72
C ALA A 302 -12.05 -1.94 -5.17
N ALA A 303 -13.30 -1.63 -4.83
CA ALA A 303 -14.27 -2.62 -4.37
C ALA A 303 -14.62 -3.62 -5.47
N VAL A 304 -14.78 -3.17 -6.71
CA VAL A 304 -14.96 -4.06 -7.87
C VAL A 304 -13.74 -4.95 -8.04
N PHE A 305 -12.53 -4.42 -7.89
CA PHE A 305 -11.30 -5.23 -7.94
C PHE A 305 -11.29 -6.32 -6.88
N ALA A 306 -11.54 -5.99 -5.61
CA ALA A 306 -11.60 -6.96 -4.52
C ALA A 306 -12.65 -8.03 -4.77
N ALA A 307 -13.87 -7.63 -5.11
CA ALA A 307 -14.98 -8.54 -5.31
C ALA A 307 -14.77 -9.45 -6.53
N SER A 308 -14.36 -8.88 -7.67
CA SER A 308 -14.16 -9.64 -8.91
C SER A 308 -12.99 -10.61 -8.82
N THR A 309 -11.84 -10.17 -8.27
CA THR A 309 -10.70 -11.07 -8.08
C THR A 309 -11.05 -12.23 -7.17
N THR A 310 -11.71 -11.95 -6.05
CA THR A 310 -12.15 -12.99 -5.10
C THR A 310 -13.14 -13.96 -5.77
N ALA A 311 -14.17 -13.41 -6.43
CA ALA A 311 -15.21 -14.24 -7.07
C ALA A 311 -14.66 -15.11 -8.22
N PHE A 312 -13.86 -14.53 -9.11
CA PHE A 312 -13.26 -15.27 -10.23
C PHE A 312 -12.19 -16.26 -9.77
N THR A 313 -11.48 -15.98 -8.69
CA THR A 313 -10.54 -16.94 -8.10
C THR A 313 -11.29 -18.11 -7.46
N LEU A 314 -12.35 -17.86 -6.71
CA LEU A 314 -13.21 -18.91 -6.18
C LEU A 314 -13.81 -19.77 -7.31
N LEU A 315 -14.25 -19.14 -8.39
CA LEU A 315 -14.74 -19.85 -9.56
C LEU A 315 -13.63 -20.72 -10.19
N SER A 316 -12.39 -20.21 -10.28
CA SER A 316 -11.27 -20.96 -10.84
C SER A 316 -10.90 -22.21 -10.04
N LEU A 317 -11.19 -22.25 -8.73
CA LEU A 317 -11.00 -23.44 -7.90
C LEU A 317 -11.90 -24.62 -8.33
N LEU A 318 -12.99 -24.37 -9.04
CA LEU A 318 -13.88 -25.40 -9.58
C LEU A 318 -13.34 -26.04 -10.87
N PHE A 319 -12.31 -25.45 -11.47
CA PHE A 319 -11.68 -25.95 -12.71
C PHE A 319 -10.33 -26.63 -12.44
N ASN A 320 -9.70 -27.11 -13.50
CA ASN A 320 -8.37 -27.70 -13.42
C ASN A 320 -7.33 -26.65 -12.92
N THR A 321 -6.35 -27.12 -12.16
CA THR A 321 -5.26 -26.29 -11.63
C THR A 321 -4.51 -25.49 -12.71
N ALA A 322 -4.50 -25.95 -13.96
CA ALA A 322 -3.92 -25.22 -15.08
C ALA A 322 -4.57 -23.83 -15.33
N PHE A 323 -5.81 -23.62 -14.86
CA PHE A 323 -6.53 -22.35 -15.01
C PHE A 323 -6.33 -21.39 -13.83
N TYR A 324 -5.51 -21.76 -12.85
CA TYR A 324 -5.23 -20.86 -11.73
C TYR A 324 -4.43 -19.64 -12.21
N GLY A 325 -4.74 -18.47 -11.62
CA GLY A 325 -4.23 -17.18 -12.06
C GLY A 325 -5.17 -16.42 -13.01
N PHE A 326 -6.02 -17.13 -13.80
CA PHE A 326 -7.00 -16.44 -14.66
C PHE A 326 -8.05 -15.67 -13.86
N GLY A 327 -8.38 -16.11 -12.63
CA GLY A 327 -9.27 -15.37 -11.74
C GLY A 327 -8.72 -13.98 -11.40
N PHE A 328 -7.44 -13.89 -11.04
CA PHE A 328 -6.75 -12.63 -10.80
C PHE A 328 -6.67 -11.78 -12.07
N LEU A 329 -6.31 -12.39 -13.20
CA LEU A 329 -6.24 -11.72 -14.50
C LEU A 329 -7.58 -11.06 -14.87
N ALA A 330 -8.69 -11.81 -14.77
CA ALA A 330 -10.02 -11.29 -15.07
C ALA A 330 -10.44 -10.17 -14.09
N GLY A 331 -10.14 -10.34 -12.81
CA GLY A 331 -10.38 -9.31 -11.80
C GLY A 331 -9.60 -8.03 -12.07
N ALA A 332 -8.32 -8.14 -12.41
CA ALA A 332 -7.46 -7.00 -12.76
C ALA A 332 -7.92 -6.30 -14.06
N ALA A 333 -8.39 -7.07 -15.04
CA ALA A 333 -8.96 -6.51 -16.27
C ALA A 333 -10.23 -5.71 -15.99
N LEU A 334 -11.14 -6.26 -15.17
CA LEU A 334 -12.37 -5.55 -14.80
C LEU A 334 -12.07 -4.30 -13.95
N PHE A 335 -11.11 -4.39 -13.04
CA PHE A 335 -10.62 -3.24 -12.28
C PHE A 335 -10.14 -2.11 -13.20
N TYR A 336 -9.25 -2.43 -14.15
CA TYR A 336 -8.72 -1.46 -15.09
C TYR A 336 -9.84 -0.80 -15.91
N LEU A 337 -10.78 -1.58 -16.44
CA LEU A 337 -11.91 -1.06 -17.20
C LEU A 337 -12.80 -0.13 -16.37
N VAL A 338 -13.18 -0.55 -15.16
CA VAL A 338 -14.02 0.27 -14.28
C VAL A 338 -13.33 1.57 -13.89
N ALA A 339 -12.03 1.51 -13.52
CA ALA A 339 -11.26 2.70 -13.21
C ALA A 339 -11.17 3.66 -14.41
N LEU A 340 -10.94 3.13 -15.61
CA LEU A 340 -10.85 3.92 -16.85
C LEU A 340 -12.19 4.58 -17.20
N PHE A 341 -13.30 3.82 -17.20
CA PHE A 341 -14.62 4.37 -17.44
C PHE A 341 -15.01 5.44 -16.41
N ARG A 342 -14.61 5.23 -15.15
CA ARG A 342 -14.85 6.24 -14.12
C ARG A 342 -14.05 7.50 -14.35
N LEU A 343 -12.79 7.38 -14.75
CA LEU A 343 -11.95 8.54 -15.06
C LEU A 343 -12.51 9.32 -16.24
N ASP A 344 -12.88 8.64 -17.32
CA ASP A 344 -13.49 9.25 -18.51
C ASP A 344 -14.79 10.00 -18.15
N ALA A 345 -15.70 9.35 -17.43
CA ALA A 345 -16.95 9.97 -16.96
C ALA A 345 -16.71 11.12 -15.98
N PHE A 346 -15.61 11.11 -15.23
CA PHE A 346 -15.27 12.21 -14.32
C PHE A 346 -14.73 13.41 -15.09
N THR A 347 -13.80 13.19 -16.00
CA THR A 347 -13.13 14.25 -16.77
C THR A 347 -14.05 14.90 -17.81
N ALA A 348 -15.05 14.17 -18.32
CA ALA A 348 -16.06 14.73 -19.23
C ALA A 348 -16.86 15.91 -18.64
N ASN A 349 -16.96 16.01 -17.30
CA ASN A 349 -17.68 17.08 -16.62
C ASN A 349 -16.82 17.77 -15.55
N LEU A 350 -15.54 17.92 -15.81
CA LEU A 350 -14.55 18.36 -14.83
C LEU A 350 -14.86 19.75 -14.24
N PRO A 351 -15.17 20.81 -15.03
CA PRO A 351 -15.46 22.12 -14.48
C PRO A 351 -16.65 22.11 -13.52
N TYR A 352 -17.73 21.41 -13.89
CA TYR A 352 -18.91 21.29 -13.03
C TYR A 352 -18.57 20.58 -11.69
N ARG A 353 -17.74 19.55 -11.73
CA ARG A 353 -17.33 18.81 -10.53
C ARG A 353 -16.40 19.63 -9.64
N VAL A 354 -15.46 20.36 -10.23
CA VAL A 354 -14.54 21.24 -9.48
C VAL A 354 -15.31 22.34 -8.78
N LEU A 355 -16.25 23.01 -9.48
CA LEU A 355 -17.08 24.04 -8.88
C LEU A 355 -18.05 23.48 -7.83
N GLY A 356 -18.64 22.31 -8.08
CA GLY A 356 -19.58 21.67 -7.16
C GLY A 356 -18.92 21.10 -5.88
N GLN A 357 -17.61 20.89 -5.89
CA GLN A 357 -16.86 20.43 -4.71
C GLN A 357 -16.36 21.56 -3.82
N GLN A 358 -16.44 22.82 -4.28
CA GLN A 358 -16.10 23.97 -3.44
C GLN A 358 -17.21 24.19 -2.41
N PRO A 359 -16.94 24.05 -1.10
CA PRO A 359 -17.96 24.24 -0.08
C PRO A 359 -18.33 25.73 0.00
N ILE A 360 -19.55 26.09 -0.33
CA ILE A 360 -20.09 27.45 -0.15
C ILE A 360 -20.14 27.81 1.34
N VAL A 361 -20.35 26.79 2.19
CA VAL A 361 -20.30 26.91 3.65
C VAL A 361 -19.55 25.67 4.18
N ALA A 362 -18.54 25.88 5.01
CA ALA A 362 -17.85 24.80 5.69
C ALA A 362 -18.75 24.15 6.75
N GLU A 363 -19.60 23.21 6.36
CA GLU A 363 -20.33 22.39 7.31
C GLU A 363 -19.35 21.46 8.02
N THR A 364 -19.00 21.76 9.25
CA THR A 364 -18.29 20.86 10.16
C THR A 364 -19.29 19.82 10.70
N LYS A 365 -19.61 18.80 9.92
CA LYS A 365 -20.32 17.63 10.46
C LYS A 365 -19.38 16.90 11.40
N GLU A 366 -19.71 16.89 12.70
CA GLU A 366 -18.97 16.12 13.68
C GLU A 366 -19.30 14.62 13.51
N HIS A 367 -18.44 13.89 12.81
CA HIS A 367 -18.53 12.45 12.68
C HIS A 367 -17.91 11.72 13.90
N LEU A 368 -17.97 10.40 13.90
CA LEU A 368 -17.62 9.55 15.05
C LEU A 368 -16.19 9.80 15.58
N PHE A 369 -15.19 9.79 14.69
CA PHE A 369 -13.78 9.97 15.08
C PHE A 369 -13.49 11.41 15.54
N THR A 370 -14.14 12.39 14.95
CA THR A 370 -14.06 13.79 15.39
C THR A 370 -14.58 13.94 16.81
N ARG A 371 -15.74 13.34 17.15
CA ARG A 371 -16.29 13.35 18.51
C ARG A 371 -15.38 12.63 19.51
N LEU A 372 -14.82 11.50 19.09
CA LEU A 372 -13.83 10.76 19.90
C LEU A 372 -12.58 11.62 20.16
N GLY A 373 -12.07 12.31 19.14
CA GLY A 373 -10.93 13.21 19.27
C GLY A 373 -11.19 14.33 20.28
N ILE A 374 -12.34 15.02 20.17
CA ILE A 374 -12.76 16.08 21.10
C ILE A 374 -12.90 15.54 22.55
N PHE A 375 -13.44 14.34 22.70
CA PHE A 375 -13.57 13.69 24.03
C PHE A 375 -12.20 13.42 24.65
N LEU A 376 -11.26 12.85 23.90
CA LEU A 376 -9.91 12.53 24.35
C LEU A 376 -9.10 13.81 24.66
N GLU A 377 -9.24 14.87 23.85
CA GLU A 377 -8.65 16.19 24.13
C GLU A 377 -9.13 16.78 25.45
N LYS A 378 -10.45 16.70 25.73
CA LYS A 378 -11.02 17.14 27.00
C LYS A 378 -10.51 16.32 28.20
N GLN A 379 -10.30 15.01 28.01
CA GLN A 379 -9.78 14.14 29.05
C GLN A 379 -8.32 14.44 29.37
N ASP A 380 -7.46 14.61 28.34
CA ASP A 380 -6.05 14.99 28.50
C ASP A 380 -5.93 16.35 29.22
N ALA A 381 -6.77 17.33 28.86
CA ALA A 381 -6.78 18.64 29.52
C ALA A 381 -7.20 18.57 30.99
N LYS A 382 -8.15 17.69 31.35
CA LYS A 382 -8.52 17.46 32.74
C LYS A 382 -7.38 16.83 33.55
N THR A 383 -6.73 15.82 32.99
CA THR A 383 -5.60 15.12 33.62
C THR A 383 -4.42 16.08 33.83
N ALA A 384 -4.07 16.90 32.84
CA ALA A 384 -3.01 17.92 32.98
C ALA A 384 -3.31 18.91 34.09
N ARG A 385 -4.56 19.41 34.21
CA ARG A 385 -4.96 20.31 35.28
C ARG A 385 -4.91 19.64 36.69
N GLN A 386 -5.21 18.36 36.77
CA GLN A 386 -5.12 17.60 38.03
C GLN A 386 -3.67 17.38 38.46
N THR A 387 -2.76 17.13 37.51
CA THR A 387 -1.33 16.96 37.78
C THR A 387 -0.73 18.27 38.31
N ILE A 388 -0.97 19.39 37.65
CA ILE A 388 -0.53 20.72 38.11
C ILE A 388 -1.06 21.05 39.51
N ARG A 389 -2.35 20.71 39.83
CA ARG A 389 -2.90 20.93 41.17
C ARG A 389 -2.25 20.02 42.21
N ARG A 390 -1.81 18.81 41.86
CA ARG A 390 -1.11 17.91 42.79
C ARG A 390 0.30 18.39 43.09
N GLU A 391 1.02 18.84 42.05
CA GLU A 391 2.37 19.41 42.17
C GLU A 391 2.37 20.67 43.04
N ASN A 392 1.43 21.59 42.82
CA ASN A 392 1.30 22.80 43.65
C ASN A 392 0.97 22.49 45.14
N ARG A 393 0.23 21.40 45.40
CA ARG A 393 -0.06 20.95 46.80
C ARG A 393 1.10 20.21 47.47
N SER A 394 2.07 19.71 46.73
CA SER A 394 3.26 19.04 47.25
C SER A 394 4.39 20.05 47.58
N HIS A 395 4.25 21.30 47.13
CA HIS A 395 5.16 22.39 47.39
C HIS A 395 4.64 23.37 48.50
N GLU A 396 3.41 23.23 48.98
CA GLU A 396 2.84 23.84 50.17
C GLU A 396 3.01 22.90 51.38
#